data_8c8588d6730d690e19b3e46b475ba836
#
_entry.id   8c8588d6730d690e19b3e46b475ba836
#
_cell.length_a   1.000
_cell.length_b   1.000
_cell.length_c   1.000
_cell.angle_alpha   90.00
_cell.angle_beta   90.00
_cell.angle_gamma   90.00
#
_symmetry.space_group_name_H-M   'P 1'
#
loop_
_entity.id
_entity.type
_entity.pdbx_description
1 polymer ?
#
loop_
_entity_poly.entity_id
_entity_poly.type
_entity_poly.pdbx_seq_one_letter_code
_entity_poly.pdbx_strand_id
1 'polypeptide(L)'
;MAVNNIGKMVEVAHPDDSDALKGVKTIKVVYDINGVSEPKKMIVMLKAIVDARGRALAAKVKPDLVIAFRGPALNLIQKPGPDATGEQKQIGELVAELNKEGIKLEACNFAASVLNLDPAGFLPEVKVVGNTFISLGGYQAKGYGVISV
;
A
#
# COMPACT_ATOMS: atom_id res chain seq x y z
N MET A 1 2.58 11.79 -15.80
CA MET A 1 2.60 13.26 -15.99
C MET A 1 3.92 13.71 -16.60
N ALA A 2 3.87 14.66 -17.48
CA ALA A 2 5.05 15.27 -18.08
C ALA A 2 5.33 16.62 -17.42
N VAL A 3 6.55 17.16 -17.56
CA VAL A 3 6.94 18.48 -17.07
C VAL A 3 7.18 19.39 -18.26
N ASN A 4 6.55 20.56 -18.28
CA ASN A 4 6.77 21.55 -19.32
C ASN A 4 8.06 22.35 -19.09
N ASN A 5 8.42 23.23 -20.04
CA ASN A 5 9.67 23.98 -20.02
C ASN A 5 9.85 24.91 -18.81
N ILE A 6 8.81 25.16 -18.02
CA ILE A 6 8.88 26.00 -16.82
C ILE A 6 8.72 25.16 -15.54
N GLY A 7 8.89 23.85 -15.63
CA GLY A 7 8.88 22.93 -14.48
C GLY A 7 7.51 22.63 -13.90
N LYS A 8 6.43 23.08 -14.51
CA LYS A 8 5.07 22.73 -14.06
C LYS A 8 4.70 21.33 -14.52
N MET A 9 4.06 20.57 -13.65
CA MET A 9 3.50 19.26 -13.99
C MET A 9 2.37 19.46 -15.00
N VAL A 10 2.46 18.72 -16.10
CA VAL A 10 1.43 18.73 -17.15
C VAL A 10 0.80 17.34 -17.16
N GLU A 11 -0.51 17.26 -17.05
CA GLU A 11 -1.23 16.01 -17.14
C GLU A 11 -1.16 15.46 -18.58
N VAL A 12 -0.80 14.19 -18.69
CA VAL A 12 -0.86 13.48 -19.97
C VAL A 12 -2.31 13.11 -20.23
N ALA A 13 -2.86 13.56 -21.38
CA ALA A 13 -4.27 13.36 -21.70
C ALA A 13 -4.69 11.88 -21.74
N HIS A 14 -3.78 11.01 -22.17
CA HIS A 14 -4.05 9.57 -22.31
C HIS A 14 -2.87 8.75 -21.80
N PRO A 15 -2.67 8.69 -20.47
CA PRO A 15 -1.63 7.81 -19.92
C PRO A 15 -1.96 6.35 -20.27
N ASP A 16 -0.96 5.62 -20.74
CA ASP A 16 -1.14 4.31 -21.33
C ASP A 16 -0.27 3.26 -20.63
N ASP A 17 -0.90 2.34 -19.93
CA ASP A 17 -0.24 1.23 -19.24
C ASP A 17 -0.33 -0.09 -20.03
N SER A 18 -0.78 -0.05 -21.29
CA SER A 18 -1.12 -1.27 -22.05
C SER A 18 0.07 -2.20 -22.31
N ASP A 19 1.28 -1.66 -22.49
CA ASP A 19 2.46 -2.50 -22.70
C ASP A 19 2.72 -3.41 -21.50
N ALA A 20 2.62 -2.88 -20.28
CA ALA A 20 2.81 -3.65 -19.06
C ALA A 20 1.70 -4.67 -18.84
N LEU A 21 0.51 -4.39 -19.31
CA LEU A 21 -0.67 -5.23 -19.07
C LEU A 21 -1.00 -6.19 -20.21
N LYS A 22 -0.26 -6.12 -21.31
CA LYS A 22 -0.50 -6.98 -22.47
C LYS A 22 -0.41 -8.47 -22.12
N GLY A 23 -1.50 -9.19 -22.33
CA GLY A 23 -1.58 -10.63 -22.02
C GLY A 23 -1.76 -10.94 -20.53
N VAL A 24 -1.87 -9.93 -19.68
CA VAL A 24 -2.09 -10.11 -18.24
C VAL A 24 -3.59 -10.14 -17.96
N LYS A 25 -4.06 -11.21 -17.32
CA LYS A 25 -5.46 -11.34 -16.89
C LYS A 25 -5.66 -10.93 -15.44
N THR A 26 -4.68 -11.24 -14.60
CA THR A 26 -4.66 -10.87 -13.18
C THR A 26 -3.30 -10.29 -12.85
N ILE A 27 -3.27 -9.12 -12.25
CA ILE A 27 -2.05 -8.52 -11.73
C ILE A 27 -1.95 -8.81 -10.24
N LYS A 28 -0.91 -9.56 -9.86
CA LYS A 28 -0.67 -9.98 -8.47
C LYS A 28 0.53 -9.25 -7.91
N VAL A 29 0.31 -8.40 -6.95
CA VAL A 29 1.39 -7.59 -6.35
C VAL A 29 1.25 -7.59 -4.83
N VAL A 30 2.36 -7.76 -4.13
CA VAL A 30 2.48 -7.39 -2.73
C VAL A 30 3.36 -6.15 -2.62
N TYR A 31 2.80 -5.11 -2.03
CA TYR A 31 3.53 -3.87 -1.74
C TYR A 31 4.18 -4.00 -0.37
N ASP A 32 5.50 -4.03 -0.36
CA ASP A 32 6.32 -4.09 0.86
C ASP A 32 6.61 -2.66 1.31
N ILE A 33 5.80 -2.14 2.21
CA ILE A 33 5.97 -0.78 2.72
C ILE A 33 6.84 -0.84 3.98
N ASN A 34 8.10 -0.45 3.83
CA ASN A 34 9.09 -0.56 4.91
C ASN A 34 9.92 0.73 5.11
N GLY A 35 10.10 1.54 4.08
CA GLY A 35 10.93 2.74 4.12
C GLY A 35 10.17 4.03 4.38
N VAL A 36 8.86 3.97 4.60
CA VAL A 36 8.01 5.14 4.79
C VAL A 36 7.89 5.44 6.27
N SER A 37 8.34 6.63 6.70
CA SER A 37 8.31 7.06 8.09
C SER A 37 7.51 8.35 8.31
N GLU A 38 7.02 8.98 7.25
CA GLU A 38 6.28 10.23 7.32
C GLU A 38 4.82 10.07 6.87
N PRO A 39 3.85 10.65 7.60
CA PRO A 39 2.43 10.52 7.27
C PRO A 39 2.08 10.95 5.85
N LYS A 40 2.61 12.08 5.40
CA LYS A 40 2.35 12.57 4.03
C LYS A 40 2.80 11.59 2.96
N LYS A 41 3.96 10.98 3.16
CA LYS A 41 4.50 9.99 2.22
C LYS A 41 3.65 8.72 2.22
N MET A 42 3.19 8.27 3.39
CA MET A 42 2.28 7.15 3.49
C MET A 42 0.99 7.40 2.71
N ILE A 43 0.41 8.58 2.86
CA ILE A 43 -0.80 8.97 2.13
C ILE A 43 -0.59 8.88 0.63
N VAL A 44 0.53 9.40 0.13
CA VAL A 44 0.86 9.33 -1.31
C VAL A 44 1.00 7.88 -1.76
N MET A 45 1.68 7.04 -0.99
CA MET A 45 1.85 5.62 -1.34
C MET A 45 0.51 4.88 -1.39
N LEU A 46 -0.35 5.09 -0.39
CA LEU A 46 -1.67 4.46 -0.36
C LEU A 46 -2.55 4.95 -1.52
N LYS A 47 -2.50 6.24 -1.85
CA LYS A 47 -3.21 6.79 -3.02
C LYS A 47 -2.68 6.21 -4.33
N ALA A 48 -1.37 5.99 -4.44
CA ALA A 48 -0.78 5.37 -5.62
C ALA A 48 -1.28 3.93 -5.82
N ILE A 49 -1.48 3.20 -4.74
CA ILE A 49 -2.05 1.84 -4.80
C ILE A 49 -3.53 1.88 -5.22
N VAL A 50 -4.31 2.84 -4.71
CA VAL A 50 -5.69 3.06 -5.15
C VAL A 50 -5.73 3.35 -6.65
N ASP A 51 -4.87 4.25 -7.13
CA ASP A 51 -4.78 4.58 -8.56
C ASP A 51 -4.40 3.36 -9.40
N ALA A 52 -3.38 2.62 -8.99
CA ALA A 52 -2.93 1.41 -9.70
C ALA A 52 -4.06 0.38 -9.83
N ARG A 53 -4.83 0.18 -8.76
CA ARG A 53 -5.98 -0.71 -8.79
C ARG A 53 -7.02 -0.24 -9.80
N GLY A 54 -7.34 1.05 -9.79
CA GLY A 54 -8.30 1.64 -10.73
C GLY A 54 -7.86 1.49 -12.18
N ARG A 55 -6.58 1.66 -12.46
CA ARG A 55 -6.02 1.48 -13.81
C ARG A 55 -6.10 0.03 -14.29
N ALA A 56 -5.81 -0.92 -13.42
CA ALA A 56 -5.96 -2.33 -13.74
C ALA A 56 -7.40 -2.67 -14.09
N LEU A 57 -8.37 -2.23 -13.29
CA LEU A 57 -9.79 -2.44 -13.55
C LEU A 57 -10.24 -1.80 -14.86
N ALA A 58 -9.80 -0.57 -15.14
CA ALA A 58 -10.12 0.12 -16.39
C ALA A 58 -9.59 -0.63 -17.61
N ALA A 59 -8.46 -1.32 -17.47
CA ALA A 59 -7.87 -2.17 -18.51
C ALA A 59 -8.47 -3.60 -18.53
N LYS A 60 -9.49 -3.88 -17.74
CA LYS A 60 -10.11 -5.20 -17.59
C LYS A 60 -9.15 -6.27 -17.09
N VAL A 61 -8.17 -5.87 -16.28
CA VAL A 61 -7.24 -6.74 -15.59
C VAL A 61 -7.66 -6.84 -14.12
N LYS A 62 -7.77 -8.06 -13.62
CA LYS A 62 -8.17 -8.28 -12.23
C LYS A 62 -6.99 -7.92 -11.31
N PRO A 63 -7.14 -6.96 -10.38
CA PRO A 63 -6.12 -6.69 -9.39
C PRO A 63 -6.24 -7.68 -8.22
N ASP A 64 -5.13 -8.27 -7.84
CA ASP A 64 -5.00 -9.10 -6.65
C ASP A 64 -3.80 -8.55 -5.85
N LEU A 65 -4.10 -7.63 -4.95
CA LEU A 65 -3.13 -6.79 -4.28
C LEU A 65 -3.10 -7.06 -2.78
N VAL A 66 -1.90 -7.01 -2.23
CA VAL A 66 -1.63 -7.14 -0.79
C VAL A 66 -0.70 -6.00 -0.39
N ILE A 67 -0.90 -5.46 0.80
CA ILE A 67 0.01 -4.48 1.39
C ILE A 67 0.57 -5.07 2.68
N ALA A 68 1.90 -5.13 2.78
CA ALA A 68 2.59 -5.59 3.97
C ALA A 68 3.37 -4.43 4.58
N PHE A 69 3.05 -4.09 5.83
CA PHE A 69 3.74 -3.03 6.57
C PHE A 69 4.76 -3.61 7.52
N ARG A 70 5.96 -3.06 7.52
CA ARG A 70 7.03 -3.39 8.45
C ARG A 70 7.95 -2.19 8.69
N GLY A 71 8.84 -2.30 9.66
CA GLY A 71 9.77 -1.21 9.99
C GLY A 71 9.02 0.06 10.43
N PRO A 72 9.57 1.25 10.15
CA PRO A 72 8.99 2.50 10.62
C PRO A 72 7.58 2.78 10.12
N ALA A 73 7.16 2.15 9.02
CA ALA A 73 5.81 2.28 8.52
C ALA A 73 4.74 1.83 9.53
N LEU A 74 5.09 0.92 10.44
CA LEU A 74 4.18 0.46 11.50
C LEU A 74 3.71 1.60 12.42
N ASN A 75 4.52 2.62 12.61
CA ASN A 75 4.13 3.78 13.42
C ASN A 75 2.98 4.59 12.78
N LEU A 76 2.77 4.44 11.48
CA LEU A 76 1.81 5.22 10.71
C LEU A 76 0.44 4.53 10.57
N ILE A 77 0.32 3.28 10.98
CA ILE A 77 -0.91 2.50 10.85
C ILE A 77 -1.54 2.14 12.19
N GLN A 78 -1.28 2.92 13.21
CA GLN A 78 -1.91 2.76 14.51
C GLN A 78 -3.27 3.45 14.53
N LYS A 79 -4.17 2.96 15.39
CA LYS A 79 -5.46 3.59 15.63
C LYS A 79 -5.24 5.05 16.07
N PRO A 80 -5.93 6.00 15.45
CA PRO A 80 -5.79 7.40 15.84
C PRO A 80 -6.32 7.62 17.26
N GLY A 81 -5.52 8.30 18.08
CA GLY A 81 -5.92 8.72 19.41
C GLY A 81 -6.73 10.02 19.38
N PRO A 82 -7.10 10.56 20.58
CA PRO A 82 -7.86 11.82 20.69
C PRO A 82 -7.14 13.01 20.03
N ASP A 83 -5.81 13.01 20.07
CA ASP A 83 -4.97 14.07 19.53
C ASP A 83 -4.44 13.76 18.13
N ALA A 84 -5.10 12.86 17.40
CA ALA A 84 -4.66 12.48 16.08
C ALA A 84 -4.70 13.65 15.10
N THR A 85 -3.64 13.75 14.29
CA THR A 85 -3.57 14.75 13.21
C THR A 85 -4.54 14.41 12.08
N GLY A 86 -4.85 15.39 11.22
CA GLY A 86 -5.63 15.14 10.02
C GLY A 86 -5.02 14.08 9.10
N GLU A 87 -3.69 14.04 9.02
CA GLU A 87 -2.96 13.05 8.22
C GLU A 87 -3.11 11.63 8.79
N GLN A 88 -3.04 11.46 10.11
CA GLN A 88 -3.26 10.16 10.74
C GLN A 88 -4.68 9.65 10.50
N LYS A 89 -5.67 10.53 10.57
CA LYS A 89 -7.07 10.18 10.25
C LYS A 89 -7.22 9.80 8.78
N GLN A 90 -6.56 10.53 7.89
CA GLN A 90 -6.60 10.25 6.45
C GLN A 90 -5.98 8.89 6.11
N ILE A 91 -4.88 8.51 6.77
CA ILE A 91 -4.29 7.17 6.62
C ILE A 91 -5.31 6.10 7.02
N GLY A 92 -5.98 6.27 8.15
CA GLY A 92 -7.01 5.34 8.60
C GLY A 92 -8.15 5.19 7.59
N GLU A 93 -8.61 6.30 7.00
CA GLU A 93 -9.65 6.30 5.97
C GLU A 93 -9.20 5.58 4.70
N LEU A 94 -7.97 5.81 4.24
CA LEU A 94 -7.41 5.14 3.07
C LEU A 94 -7.25 3.63 3.30
N VAL A 95 -6.77 3.24 4.47
CA VAL A 95 -6.66 1.83 4.85
C VAL A 95 -8.03 1.15 4.85
N ALA A 96 -9.05 1.80 5.42
CA ALA A 96 -10.40 1.28 5.42
C ALA A 96 -10.96 1.14 3.99
N GLU A 97 -10.71 2.13 3.13
CA GLU A 97 -11.11 2.08 1.72
C GLU A 97 -10.44 0.92 0.98
N LEU A 98 -9.14 0.77 1.12
CA LEU A 98 -8.39 -0.32 0.49
C LEU A 98 -8.89 -1.69 0.96
N ASN A 99 -9.15 -1.84 2.25
CA ASN A 99 -9.70 -3.08 2.80
C ASN A 99 -11.09 -3.38 2.21
N LYS A 100 -11.94 -2.37 2.10
CA LYS A 100 -13.28 -2.48 1.50
C LYS A 100 -13.21 -2.91 0.04
N GLU A 101 -12.17 -2.47 -0.66
CA GLU A 101 -11.91 -2.83 -2.06
C GLU A 101 -11.32 -4.25 -2.23
N GLY A 102 -11.14 -4.98 -1.13
CA GLY A 102 -10.65 -6.36 -1.14
C GLY A 102 -9.14 -6.50 -1.07
N ILE A 103 -8.41 -5.41 -0.81
CA ILE A 103 -6.95 -5.47 -0.62
C ILE A 103 -6.66 -5.96 0.80
N LYS A 104 -5.82 -6.99 0.90
CA LYS A 104 -5.35 -7.51 2.19
C LYS A 104 -4.25 -6.61 2.72
N LEU A 105 -4.34 -6.27 4.00
CA LEU A 105 -3.34 -5.45 4.69
C LEU A 105 -2.78 -6.24 5.86
N GLU A 106 -1.46 -6.32 5.94
CA GLU A 106 -0.74 -7.09 6.95
C GLU A 106 0.28 -6.24 7.68
N ALA A 107 0.44 -6.46 8.98
CA ALA A 107 1.47 -5.83 9.81
C ALA A 107 2.36 -6.89 10.42
N CYS A 108 3.67 -6.65 10.41
CA CYS A 108 4.69 -7.56 10.92
C CYS A 108 4.79 -7.52 12.44
N ASN A 109 4.41 -8.60 13.12
CA ASN A 109 4.53 -8.68 14.58
C ASN A 109 6.00 -8.67 15.03
N PHE A 110 6.89 -9.32 14.29
CA PHE A 110 8.33 -9.28 14.61
C PHE A 110 8.83 -7.84 14.64
N ALA A 111 8.54 -7.06 13.61
CA ALA A 111 8.94 -5.65 13.55
C ALA A 111 8.26 -4.82 14.65
N ALA A 112 7.00 -5.09 14.96
CA ALA A 112 6.29 -4.42 16.04
C ALA A 112 6.99 -4.65 17.39
N SER A 113 7.42 -5.88 17.66
CA SER A 113 8.14 -6.19 18.90
C SER A 113 9.49 -5.48 18.98
N VAL A 114 10.23 -5.38 17.89
CA VAL A 114 11.49 -4.63 17.83
C VAL A 114 11.26 -3.14 18.12
N LEU A 115 10.16 -2.59 17.65
CA LEU A 115 9.81 -1.18 17.84
C LEU A 115 9.02 -0.91 19.14
N ASN A 116 8.78 -1.93 19.96
CA ASN A 116 7.98 -1.84 21.18
C ASN A 116 6.55 -1.31 20.92
N LEU A 117 5.97 -1.72 19.81
CA LEU A 117 4.59 -1.39 19.46
C LEU A 117 3.66 -2.55 19.85
N ASP A 118 2.52 -2.20 20.46
CA ASP A 118 1.49 -3.18 20.78
C ASP A 118 0.70 -3.51 19.50
N PRO A 119 0.68 -4.78 19.05
CA PRO A 119 -0.09 -5.17 17.87
C PRO A 119 -1.58 -4.87 17.97
N ALA A 120 -2.15 -4.85 19.18
CA ALA A 120 -3.55 -4.48 19.40
C ALA A 120 -3.84 -3.01 19.08
N GLY A 121 -2.80 -2.18 18.96
CA GLY A 121 -2.92 -0.77 18.63
C GLY A 121 -3.01 -0.46 17.14
N PHE A 122 -2.83 -1.42 16.26
CA PHE A 122 -2.95 -1.18 14.82
C PHE A 122 -4.40 -1.01 14.38
N LEU A 123 -4.57 -0.38 13.22
CA LEU A 123 -5.88 -0.21 12.58
C LEU A 123 -6.58 -1.57 12.44
N PRO A 124 -7.90 -1.64 12.68
CA PRO A 124 -8.62 -2.92 12.75
C PRO A 124 -8.63 -3.69 11.40
N GLU A 125 -8.48 -2.99 10.30
CA GLU A 125 -8.44 -3.59 8.95
C GLU A 125 -7.12 -4.31 8.67
N VAL A 126 -6.09 -4.05 9.47
CA VAL A 126 -4.76 -4.60 9.27
C VAL A 126 -4.63 -5.90 10.08
N LYS A 127 -4.36 -7.00 9.38
CA LYS A 127 -4.12 -8.29 10.02
C LYS A 127 -2.68 -8.34 10.54
N VAL A 128 -2.52 -8.69 11.79
CA VAL A 128 -1.18 -8.92 12.36
C VAL A 128 -0.72 -10.32 11.97
N VAL A 129 0.42 -10.38 11.28
CA VAL A 129 1.08 -11.64 10.91
C VAL A 129 2.38 -11.79 11.72
N GLY A 130 2.87 -13.02 11.87
CA GLY A 130 4.05 -13.27 12.68
C GLY A 130 5.31 -12.56 12.15
N ASN A 131 5.54 -12.66 10.86
CA ASN A 131 6.70 -12.07 10.20
C ASN A 131 6.39 -11.86 8.72
N THR A 132 6.46 -10.61 8.25
CA THR A 132 6.17 -10.31 6.84
C THR A 132 7.20 -10.88 5.86
N PHE A 133 8.37 -11.33 6.32
CA PHE A 133 9.27 -12.10 5.46
C PHE A 133 8.61 -13.41 4.99
N ILE A 134 7.79 -14.01 5.83
CA ILE A 134 6.98 -15.17 5.43
C ILE A 134 5.90 -14.75 4.44
N SER A 135 5.21 -13.63 4.71
CA SER A 135 4.20 -13.11 3.77
C SER A 135 4.80 -12.85 2.40
N LEU A 136 5.91 -12.11 2.35
CA LEU A 136 6.58 -11.77 1.08
C LEU A 136 7.04 -13.02 0.33
N GLY A 137 7.69 -13.95 1.03
CA GLY A 137 8.14 -15.21 0.43
C GLY A 137 6.98 -16.08 -0.04
N GLY A 138 5.93 -16.19 0.78
CA GLY A 138 4.75 -16.98 0.46
C GLY A 138 3.96 -16.43 -0.74
N TYR A 139 3.78 -15.12 -0.79
CA TYR A 139 3.11 -14.49 -1.94
C TYR A 139 3.94 -14.62 -3.22
N GLN A 140 5.27 -14.44 -3.14
CA GLN A 140 6.14 -14.68 -4.29
C GLN A 140 6.04 -16.12 -4.80
N ALA A 141 6.00 -17.10 -3.91
CA ALA A 141 5.80 -18.50 -4.29
C ALA A 141 4.46 -18.74 -4.99
N LYS A 142 3.47 -17.89 -4.76
CA LYS A 142 2.16 -17.92 -5.42
C LYS A 142 2.10 -17.08 -6.70
N GLY A 143 3.23 -16.53 -7.14
CA GLY A 143 3.32 -15.76 -8.37
C GLY A 143 3.10 -14.26 -8.23
N TYR A 144 3.11 -13.72 -7.00
CA TYR A 144 3.03 -12.27 -6.80
C TYR A 144 4.37 -11.60 -7.07
N GLY A 145 4.33 -10.46 -7.73
CA GLY A 145 5.48 -9.55 -7.77
C GLY A 145 5.57 -8.77 -6.47
N VAL A 146 6.78 -8.38 -6.06
CA VAL A 146 7.01 -7.54 -4.88
C VAL A 146 7.45 -6.16 -5.33
N ILE A 147 6.74 -5.14 -4.84
CA ILE A 147 7.14 -3.73 -5.00
C ILE A 147 7.47 -3.19 -3.62
N SER A 148 8.73 -2.81 -3.42
CA SER A 148 9.23 -2.32 -2.13
C SER A 148 9.30 -0.79 -2.12
N VAL A 149 8.76 -0.17 -1.06
CA VAL A 149 8.74 1.30 -0.88
C VAL A 149 9.08 1.72 0.54
#